data_1cbe91d6cc500c592ade669f93483107
#
_entry.id   1cbe91d6cc500c592ade669f93483107
#
_cell.length_a   1.000
_cell.length_b   1.000
_cell.length_c   1.000
_cell.angle_alpha   90.00
_cell.angle_beta   90.00
_cell.angle_gamma   90.00
#
_symmetry.space_group_name_H-M   'P 1'
#
loop_
_entity.id
_entity.type
_entity.pdbx_description
1 polymer ?
#
loop_
_entity_poly.entity_id
_entity_poly.type
_entity_poly.pdbx_seq_one_letter_code
_entity_poly.pdbx_strand_id
1 'polypeptide(L)'
;MRDLANQSYGQKGAKIDSKFLRRVLVLTFGVIAVLVIGKLFFSAGSVISGQSVVLRDAPTGLKPVEADSDTSVSAEGVALTSQTARLVNVAEGGGSGTAKRTFGANTYSLDVDTNLPDPKGNNYGVWLTDGAEVLLVDYLRGSGSSWGYELKDKDKYSGFDQIWITLEITKNDTKPEKHILEGNW
;
A
#
# COMPACT_ATOMS: atom_id res chain seq x y z
N MET A 1 -7.75 80.10 -14.06
CA MET A 1 -8.42 78.78 -14.24
C MET A 1 -7.53 77.98 -15.15
N ARG A 2 -6.90 76.92 -14.63
CA ARG A 2 -5.98 76.05 -15.35
C ARG A 2 -6.76 74.82 -15.79
N ASP A 3 -6.79 74.56 -17.13
CA ASP A 3 -7.40 73.40 -17.76
C ASP A 3 -6.64 72.11 -17.38
N LEU A 4 -7.31 71.20 -16.65
CA LEU A 4 -6.84 69.87 -16.28
C LEU A 4 -7.42 68.74 -17.17
N ALA A 5 -7.87 69.09 -18.37
CA ALA A 5 -8.71 68.16 -19.18
C ALA A 5 -7.97 67.40 -20.28
N ASN A 6 -6.63 67.28 -20.29
CA ASN A 6 -5.93 66.53 -21.34
C ASN A 6 -4.75 65.69 -20.81
N GLN A 7 -4.99 64.82 -19.85
CA GLN A 7 -4.04 63.71 -19.60
C GLN A 7 -4.57 62.42 -20.23
N SER A 8 -4.17 62.16 -21.43
CA SER A 8 -4.37 60.87 -22.09
C SER A 8 -3.42 59.85 -21.42
N TYR A 9 -4.03 58.94 -20.62
CA TYR A 9 -3.35 57.77 -20.09
C TYR A 9 -3.09 56.80 -21.24
N GLY A 10 -1.89 56.87 -21.82
CA GLY A 10 -1.40 55.87 -22.75
C GLY A 10 -1.22 54.53 -22.05
N GLN A 11 -2.21 53.63 -22.18
CA GLN A 11 -2.05 52.20 -21.79
C GLN A 11 -0.90 51.62 -22.65
N LYS A 12 0.28 51.52 -22.04
CA LYS A 12 1.35 50.65 -22.57
C LYS A 12 0.91 49.22 -22.47
N GLY A 13 0.28 48.68 -23.49
CA GLY A 13 0.02 47.24 -23.61
C GLY A 13 1.33 46.48 -23.47
N ALA A 14 1.49 45.73 -22.40
CA ALA A 14 2.64 44.86 -22.20
C ALA A 14 2.68 43.85 -23.35
N LYS A 15 3.65 44.00 -24.27
CA LYS A 15 3.92 43.01 -25.30
C LYS A 15 4.44 41.76 -24.60
N ILE A 16 3.57 40.76 -24.40
CA ILE A 16 3.96 39.46 -23.89
C ILE A 16 4.85 38.81 -24.95
N ASP A 17 6.09 38.49 -24.59
CA ASP A 17 7.04 37.84 -25.48
C ASP A 17 6.49 36.43 -25.85
N SER A 18 6.37 36.20 -27.17
CA SER A 18 5.84 34.95 -27.71
C SER A 18 6.63 33.71 -27.25
N LYS A 19 7.92 33.90 -26.93
CA LYS A 19 8.76 32.83 -26.34
C LYS A 19 8.38 32.52 -24.91
N PHE A 20 7.95 33.48 -24.10
CA PHE A 20 7.47 33.30 -22.76
C PHE A 20 6.13 32.57 -22.77
N LEU A 21 5.21 32.96 -23.66
CA LEU A 21 3.90 32.32 -23.81
C LEU A 21 4.04 30.84 -24.21
N ARG A 22 4.97 30.51 -25.11
CA ARG A 22 5.24 29.11 -25.51
C ARG A 22 5.77 28.26 -24.33
N ARG A 23 6.67 28.82 -23.50
CA ARG A 23 7.21 28.12 -22.33
C ARG A 23 6.12 27.84 -21.27
N VAL A 24 5.27 28.81 -21.00
CA VAL A 24 4.16 28.67 -20.07
C VAL A 24 3.16 27.60 -20.58
N LEU A 25 2.87 27.60 -21.89
CA LEU A 25 1.94 26.64 -22.49
C LEU A 25 2.49 25.21 -22.46
N VAL A 26 3.79 25.01 -22.69
CA VAL A 26 4.43 23.68 -22.58
C VAL A 26 4.42 23.18 -21.12
N LEU A 27 4.69 24.06 -20.16
CA LEU A 27 4.68 23.69 -18.74
C LEU A 27 3.26 23.32 -18.26
N THR A 28 2.23 24.08 -18.66
CA THR A 28 0.84 23.77 -18.30
C THR A 28 0.37 22.45 -18.92
N PHE A 29 0.69 22.18 -20.18
CA PHE A 29 0.38 20.91 -20.82
C PHE A 29 1.12 19.73 -20.14
N GLY A 30 2.38 19.92 -19.75
CA GLY A 30 3.16 18.92 -19.01
C GLY A 30 2.51 18.55 -17.66
N VAL A 31 2.07 19.54 -16.89
CA VAL A 31 1.41 19.32 -15.60
C VAL A 31 0.06 18.60 -15.79
N ILE A 32 -0.74 18.99 -16.78
CA ILE A 32 -2.02 18.33 -17.07
C ILE A 32 -1.79 16.87 -17.50
N ALA A 33 -0.78 16.60 -18.34
CA ALA A 33 -0.45 15.25 -18.77
C ALA A 33 -0.05 14.36 -17.57
N VAL A 34 0.77 14.88 -16.64
CA VAL A 34 1.14 14.14 -15.43
C VAL A 34 -0.06 13.85 -14.53
N LEU A 35 -0.99 14.81 -14.38
CA LEU A 35 -2.20 14.61 -13.60
C LEU A 35 -3.17 13.59 -14.23
N VAL A 36 -3.28 13.58 -15.55
CA VAL A 36 -4.12 12.60 -16.28
C VAL A 36 -3.50 11.20 -16.21
N ILE A 37 -2.20 11.10 -16.41
CA ILE A 37 -1.46 9.84 -16.29
C ILE A 37 -1.53 9.34 -14.84
N GLY A 38 -1.33 10.21 -13.85
CA GLY A 38 -1.49 9.87 -12.45
C GLY A 38 -2.88 9.31 -12.14
N LYS A 39 -3.95 9.96 -12.62
CA LYS A 39 -5.31 9.44 -12.45
C LYS A 39 -5.52 8.06 -13.12
N LEU A 40 -4.94 7.82 -14.29
CA LEU A 40 -5.06 6.52 -14.97
C LEU A 40 -4.30 5.41 -14.22
N PHE A 41 -3.14 5.69 -13.64
CA PHE A 41 -2.37 4.71 -12.88
C PHE A 41 -2.87 4.52 -11.44
N PHE A 42 -3.37 5.57 -10.77
CA PHE A 42 -3.95 5.45 -9.43
C PHE A 42 -5.42 5.05 -9.41
N SER A 43 -6.12 5.09 -10.56
CA SER A 43 -7.53 4.68 -10.65
C SER A 43 -7.71 3.20 -10.98
N ALA A 44 -6.63 2.45 -11.24
CA ALA A 44 -6.68 1.00 -11.48
C ALA A 44 -6.76 0.16 -10.19
N GLY A 45 -6.90 0.79 -9.04
CA GLY A 45 -7.04 0.17 -7.73
C GLY A 45 -8.31 0.60 -7.00
N SER A 46 -9.48 0.61 -7.67
CA SER A 46 -10.72 0.72 -6.92
C SER A 46 -11.00 -0.63 -6.24
N VAL A 47 -10.53 -0.76 -5.02
CA VAL A 47 -11.09 -1.69 -4.06
C VAL A 47 -12.56 -1.33 -3.95
N ILE A 48 -13.44 -2.14 -4.52
CA ILE A 48 -14.88 -2.03 -4.29
C ILE A 48 -15.09 -2.46 -2.84
N SER A 49 -14.99 -1.49 -1.93
CA SER A 49 -15.34 -1.67 -0.54
C SER A 49 -16.87 -1.84 -0.46
N GLY A 50 -17.32 -3.04 -0.13
CA GLY A 50 -18.60 -3.25 0.53
C GLY A 50 -19.87 -2.98 -0.25
N GLN A 51 -19.94 -3.20 -1.57
CA GLN A 51 -21.23 -3.28 -2.28
C GLN A 51 -21.48 -4.73 -2.67
N SER A 52 -22.59 -5.28 -2.16
CA SER A 52 -23.12 -6.57 -2.58
C SER A 52 -23.36 -6.54 -4.11
N VAL A 53 -22.61 -7.36 -4.84
CA VAL A 53 -22.86 -7.58 -6.26
C VAL A 53 -24.15 -8.39 -6.38
N VAL A 54 -25.26 -7.73 -6.63
CA VAL A 54 -26.50 -8.42 -6.99
C VAL A 54 -26.35 -8.87 -8.44
N LEU A 55 -26.04 -10.14 -8.63
CA LEU A 55 -26.13 -10.79 -9.94
C LEU A 55 -27.61 -10.87 -10.33
N ARG A 56 -28.07 -9.96 -11.19
CA ARG A 56 -29.48 -9.84 -11.62
C ARG A 56 -29.98 -11.00 -12.47
N ASP A 57 -29.11 -11.87 -13.00
CA ASP A 57 -29.46 -12.94 -13.91
C ASP A 57 -28.86 -14.30 -13.52
N ALA A 58 -28.80 -14.62 -12.22
CA ALA A 58 -28.47 -15.98 -11.79
C ALA A 58 -29.67 -16.90 -12.06
N PRO A 59 -29.47 -18.10 -12.65
CA PRO A 59 -30.55 -19.08 -12.79
C PRO A 59 -31.14 -19.38 -11.42
N THR A 60 -32.46 -19.45 -11.38
CA THR A 60 -33.28 -19.74 -10.18
C THR A 60 -32.72 -20.92 -9.40
N GLY A 61 -32.11 -20.67 -8.23
CA GLY A 61 -31.63 -21.72 -7.33
C GLY A 61 -30.36 -21.40 -6.55
N LEU A 62 -29.60 -20.37 -6.90
CA LEU A 62 -28.43 -19.96 -6.11
C LEU A 62 -28.86 -19.00 -5.00
N LYS A 63 -28.66 -19.41 -3.74
CA LYS A 63 -28.82 -18.50 -2.60
C LYS A 63 -27.63 -17.54 -2.59
N PRO A 64 -27.86 -16.23 -2.38
CA PRO A 64 -26.77 -15.29 -2.16
C PRO A 64 -25.98 -15.74 -0.93
N VAL A 65 -24.68 -15.93 -1.07
CA VAL A 65 -23.77 -16.09 0.06
C VAL A 65 -23.43 -14.68 0.52
N GLU A 66 -23.79 -14.32 1.73
CA GLU A 66 -23.26 -13.11 2.36
C GLU A 66 -21.77 -13.35 2.55
N ALA A 67 -20.95 -12.61 1.79
CA ALA A 67 -19.51 -12.62 1.98
C ALA A 67 -19.19 -11.82 3.24
N ASP A 68 -18.45 -12.43 4.16
CA ASP A 68 -17.88 -11.72 5.29
C ASP A 68 -17.08 -10.51 4.80
N SER A 69 -17.00 -9.45 5.62
CA SER A 69 -16.32 -8.18 5.32
C SER A 69 -14.86 -8.34 4.88
N ASP A 70 -14.28 -9.50 5.15
CA ASP A 70 -12.89 -9.85 4.84
C ASP A 70 -12.72 -10.65 3.53
N THR A 71 -13.81 -10.94 2.82
CA THR A 71 -13.76 -11.69 1.55
C THR A 71 -13.84 -10.73 0.36
N SER A 72 -12.83 -10.72 -0.48
CA SER A 72 -12.82 -10.03 -1.76
C SER A 72 -12.92 -11.04 -2.91
N VAL A 73 -13.61 -10.66 -3.99
CA VAL A 73 -13.69 -11.48 -5.21
C VAL A 73 -12.79 -10.87 -6.26
N SER A 74 -11.89 -11.67 -6.86
CA SER A 74 -11.06 -11.21 -7.96
C SER A 74 -11.91 -10.91 -9.21
N ALA A 75 -11.34 -10.17 -10.17
CA ALA A 75 -11.99 -9.87 -11.45
C ALA A 75 -12.38 -11.14 -12.24
N GLU A 76 -11.76 -12.28 -11.93
CA GLU A 76 -12.04 -13.59 -12.53
C GLU A 76 -13.08 -14.40 -11.74
N GLY A 77 -13.74 -13.83 -10.73
CA GLY A 77 -14.77 -14.49 -9.94
C GLY A 77 -14.24 -15.47 -8.89
N VAL A 78 -12.96 -15.42 -8.58
CA VAL A 78 -12.34 -16.27 -7.55
C VAL A 78 -12.44 -15.60 -6.18
N ALA A 79 -12.90 -16.33 -5.18
CA ALA A 79 -12.94 -15.85 -3.79
C ALA A 79 -11.51 -15.74 -3.23
N LEU A 80 -11.14 -14.55 -2.77
CA LEU A 80 -9.90 -14.28 -2.04
C LEU A 80 -10.26 -13.89 -0.61
N THR A 81 -9.54 -14.43 0.35
CA THR A 81 -9.63 -14.06 1.76
C THR A 81 -8.57 -13.02 2.08
N SER A 82 -8.95 -11.91 2.69
CA SER A 82 -8.03 -10.85 3.12
C SER A 82 -8.12 -10.69 4.63
N GLN A 83 -6.98 -10.69 5.31
CA GLN A 83 -6.88 -10.58 6.76
C GLN A 83 -5.81 -9.56 7.13
N THR A 84 -6.01 -8.85 8.25
CA THR A 84 -5.06 -7.86 8.75
C THR A 84 -4.72 -8.18 10.20
N ALA A 85 -3.43 -8.35 10.48
CA ALA A 85 -2.90 -8.51 11.82
C ALA A 85 -2.32 -7.17 12.30
N ARG A 86 -2.67 -6.77 13.52
CA ARG A 86 -1.98 -5.68 14.22
C ARG A 86 -0.74 -6.26 14.90
N LEU A 87 0.42 -5.70 14.60
CA LEU A 87 1.68 -6.10 15.21
C LEU A 87 1.91 -5.32 16.51
N VAL A 88 1.97 -6.04 17.61
CA VAL A 88 2.12 -5.49 18.97
C VAL A 88 3.55 -5.70 19.42
N ASN A 89 4.11 -4.68 20.07
CA ASN A 89 5.45 -4.76 20.62
C ASN A 89 5.52 -5.72 21.82
N VAL A 90 6.48 -6.63 21.78
CA VAL A 90 6.77 -7.62 22.83
C VAL A 90 8.16 -7.44 23.44
N ALA A 91 8.96 -6.48 22.95
CA ALA A 91 10.30 -6.21 23.42
C ALA A 91 10.44 -4.81 24.04
N GLU A 92 11.54 -4.58 24.75
CA GLU A 92 11.94 -3.23 25.12
C GLU A 92 12.41 -2.45 23.87
N GLY A 93 12.04 -1.18 23.76
CA GLY A 93 12.50 -0.29 22.68
C GLY A 93 11.41 0.25 21.78
N GLY A 94 10.19 -0.19 21.95
CA GLY A 94 9.05 0.33 21.19
C GLY A 94 8.98 -0.21 19.77
N GLY A 95 7.87 0.11 19.11
CA GLY A 95 7.59 -0.27 17.74
C GLY A 95 6.13 -0.67 17.57
N SER A 96 5.66 -0.61 16.36
CA SER A 96 4.31 -1.04 15.97
C SER A 96 4.29 -1.36 14.49
N GLY A 97 3.25 -2.05 14.04
CA GLY A 97 3.09 -2.33 12.63
C GLY A 97 1.73 -2.93 12.32
N THR A 98 1.54 -3.18 11.05
CA THR A 98 0.42 -3.93 10.51
C THR A 98 0.94 -4.91 9.47
N ALA A 99 0.32 -6.07 9.41
CA ALA A 99 0.55 -7.03 8.35
C ALA A 99 -0.79 -7.37 7.69
N LYS A 100 -0.86 -7.28 6.39
CA LYS A 100 -2.04 -7.65 5.61
C LYS A 100 -1.69 -8.84 4.74
N ARG A 101 -2.50 -9.90 4.80
CA ARG A 101 -2.39 -11.02 3.87
C ARG A 101 -3.65 -11.17 3.04
N THR A 102 -3.48 -11.63 1.80
CA THR A 102 -4.59 -12.00 0.93
C THR A 102 -4.23 -13.32 0.26
N PHE A 103 -5.12 -14.30 0.34
CA PHE A 103 -4.88 -15.63 -0.20
C PHE A 103 -6.14 -16.24 -0.79
N GLY A 104 -5.96 -17.25 -1.62
CA GLY A 104 -7.00 -17.97 -2.35
C GLY A 104 -6.61 -18.18 -3.80
N ALA A 105 -7.31 -19.06 -4.53
CA ALA A 105 -7.00 -19.39 -5.93
C ALA A 105 -5.52 -19.74 -6.18
N ASN A 106 -4.88 -20.42 -5.25
CA ASN A 106 -3.47 -20.79 -5.31
C ASN A 106 -2.51 -19.56 -5.37
N THR A 107 -2.94 -18.42 -4.82
CA THR A 107 -2.12 -17.22 -4.69
C THR A 107 -2.04 -16.78 -3.23
N TYR A 108 -0.93 -16.17 -2.87
CA TYR A 108 -0.70 -15.57 -1.56
C TYR A 108 0.01 -14.24 -1.72
N SER A 109 -0.45 -13.23 -1.02
CA SER A 109 0.28 -11.97 -0.86
C SER A 109 0.35 -11.58 0.61
N LEU A 110 1.48 -11.02 1.00
CA LEU A 110 1.73 -10.49 2.33
C LEU A 110 2.33 -9.10 2.18
N ASP A 111 1.77 -8.14 2.87
CA ASP A 111 2.24 -6.77 2.96
C ASP A 111 2.44 -6.43 4.44
N VAL A 112 3.63 -5.97 4.80
CA VAL A 112 4.04 -5.67 6.18
C VAL A 112 4.57 -4.25 6.23
N ASP A 113 3.95 -3.42 7.05
CA ASP A 113 4.39 -2.07 7.35
C ASP A 113 4.68 -1.93 8.84
N THR A 114 5.86 -1.42 9.17
CA THR A 114 6.28 -1.26 10.56
C THR A 114 6.96 0.08 10.82
N ASN A 115 6.80 0.55 12.04
CA ASN A 115 7.57 1.64 12.61
C ASN A 115 8.50 1.06 13.69
N LEU A 116 9.77 0.88 13.35
CA LEU A 116 10.80 0.27 14.18
C LEU A 116 12.07 1.14 14.18
N PRO A 117 12.84 1.17 15.26
CA PRO A 117 14.12 1.88 15.29
C PRO A 117 15.11 1.29 14.29
N ASP A 118 16.20 2.00 14.02
CA ASP A 118 17.31 1.49 13.21
C ASP A 118 17.90 0.22 13.87
N PRO A 119 18.02 -0.90 13.13
CA PRO A 119 18.54 -2.17 13.66
C PRO A 119 20.06 -2.16 13.89
N LYS A 120 20.76 -1.03 13.65
CA LYS A 120 22.20 -0.84 13.92
C LYS A 120 23.10 -1.90 13.28
N GLY A 121 22.87 -2.19 12.01
CA GLY A 121 23.64 -3.16 11.24
C GLY A 121 23.12 -4.60 11.29
N ASN A 122 22.10 -4.87 12.10
CA ASN A 122 21.33 -6.12 12.10
C ASN A 122 20.20 -6.07 11.08
N ASN A 123 19.30 -7.07 11.07
CA ASN A 123 18.17 -7.13 10.15
C ASN A 123 16.89 -7.41 10.93
N TYR A 124 15.75 -6.94 10.41
CA TYR A 124 14.46 -7.36 10.90
C TYR A 124 13.96 -8.53 10.06
N GLY A 125 13.80 -9.72 10.66
CA GLY A 125 13.24 -10.92 10.04
C GLY A 125 11.73 -10.93 10.09
N VAL A 126 11.10 -11.39 9.01
CA VAL A 126 9.65 -11.66 8.92
C VAL A 126 9.45 -13.17 9.01
N TRP A 127 8.78 -13.61 10.05
CA TRP A 127 8.52 -15.01 10.32
C TRP A 127 7.02 -15.29 10.34
N LEU A 128 6.64 -16.45 9.83
CA LEU A 128 5.29 -16.98 9.94
C LEU A 128 5.32 -18.25 10.79
N THR A 129 4.28 -18.46 11.62
CA THR A 129 4.16 -19.66 12.43
C THR A 129 2.68 -20.06 12.61
N ASP A 130 2.46 -21.36 12.77
CA ASP A 130 1.19 -21.97 13.20
C ASP A 130 1.30 -22.56 14.63
N GLY A 131 2.40 -22.23 15.34
CA GLY A 131 2.71 -22.75 16.66
C GLY A 131 3.47 -24.09 16.65
N ALA A 132 3.45 -24.83 15.55
CA ALA A 132 4.22 -26.07 15.37
C ALA A 132 5.42 -25.86 14.45
N GLU A 133 5.24 -25.10 13.38
CA GLU A 133 6.27 -24.74 12.41
C GLU A 133 6.58 -23.24 12.50
N VAL A 134 7.85 -22.88 12.32
CA VAL A 134 8.32 -21.49 12.25
C VAL A 134 9.13 -21.33 10.98
N LEU A 135 8.71 -20.39 10.13
CA LEU A 135 9.29 -20.19 8.81
C LEU A 135 9.76 -18.74 8.63
N LEU A 136 11.07 -18.57 8.34
CA LEU A 136 11.57 -17.28 7.86
C LEU A 136 11.10 -17.03 6.42
N VAL A 137 10.36 -15.94 6.23
CA VAL A 137 9.89 -15.53 4.91
C VAL A 137 10.97 -14.72 4.19
N ASP A 138 11.43 -13.63 4.81
CA ASP A 138 12.49 -12.73 4.32
C ASP A 138 12.79 -11.67 5.41
N TYR A 139 13.48 -10.62 5.02
CA TYR A 139 13.84 -9.49 5.88
C TYR A 139 13.10 -8.22 5.45
N LEU A 140 12.71 -7.38 6.45
CA LEU A 140 12.16 -6.06 6.19
C LEU A 140 13.19 -5.18 5.48
N ARG A 141 12.70 -4.28 4.63
CA ARG A 141 13.49 -3.29 3.89
C ARG A 141 13.01 -1.91 4.27
N GLY A 142 13.93 -0.98 4.44
CA GLY A 142 13.57 0.38 4.83
C GLY A 142 14.74 1.19 5.35
N SER A 143 14.43 2.31 5.99
CA SER A 143 15.42 3.19 6.61
C SER A 143 14.76 4.06 7.69
N GLY A 144 15.57 4.54 8.61
CA GLY A 144 15.08 5.35 9.73
C GLY A 144 14.14 4.55 10.62
N SER A 145 12.88 4.95 10.68
CA SER A 145 11.86 4.26 11.46
C SER A 145 10.81 3.52 10.60
N SER A 146 10.90 3.58 9.28
CA SER A 146 9.93 2.94 8.38
C SER A 146 10.54 1.71 7.72
N TRP A 147 9.97 0.55 8.01
CA TRP A 147 10.43 -0.74 7.52
C TRP A 147 9.22 -1.53 7.00
N GLY A 148 9.37 -2.13 5.81
CA GLY A 148 8.30 -2.86 5.16
C GLY A 148 8.78 -4.08 4.38
N TYR A 149 7.82 -4.95 4.04
CA TYR A 149 8.06 -6.13 3.23
C TYR A 149 6.83 -6.44 2.39
N GLU A 150 7.02 -6.80 1.14
CA GLU A 150 5.97 -7.24 0.24
C GLU A 150 6.33 -8.59 -0.37
N LEU A 151 5.42 -9.56 -0.27
CA LEU A 151 5.51 -10.89 -0.88
C LEU A 151 4.33 -11.12 -1.82
N LYS A 152 4.61 -11.70 -2.98
CA LYS A 152 3.62 -12.30 -3.88
C LYS A 152 4.13 -13.67 -4.31
N ASP A 153 3.41 -14.71 -3.98
CA ASP A 153 3.81 -16.10 -4.24
C ASP A 153 2.56 -16.98 -4.48
N LYS A 154 2.80 -18.26 -4.74
CA LYS A 154 1.76 -19.27 -4.68
C LYS A 154 1.29 -19.47 -3.23
N ASP A 155 0.07 -19.95 -3.06
CA ASP A 155 -0.46 -20.21 -1.73
C ASP A 155 0.23 -21.41 -1.07
N LYS A 156 1.20 -21.10 -0.23
CA LYS A 156 1.90 -22.05 0.66
C LYS A 156 1.99 -21.54 2.09
N TYR A 157 1.43 -20.36 2.36
CA TYR A 157 1.56 -19.67 3.65
C TYR A 157 0.22 -19.42 4.34
N SER A 158 -0.90 -19.74 3.70
CA SER A 158 -2.25 -19.50 4.26
C SER A 158 -2.55 -20.28 5.55
N GLY A 159 -1.83 -21.38 5.77
CA GLY A 159 -1.96 -22.19 6.99
C GLY A 159 -1.34 -21.58 8.24
N PHE A 160 -0.46 -20.60 8.10
CA PHE A 160 0.15 -19.92 9.24
C PHE A 160 -0.82 -18.87 9.80
N ASP A 161 -1.04 -18.86 11.12
CA ASP A 161 -1.98 -17.97 11.79
C ASP A 161 -1.33 -16.82 12.58
N GLN A 162 0.00 -16.81 12.67
CA GLN A 162 0.77 -15.80 13.39
C GLN A 162 1.89 -15.24 12.52
N ILE A 163 2.27 -14.00 12.81
CA ILE A 163 3.41 -13.33 12.21
C ILE A 163 4.28 -12.69 13.30
N TRP A 164 5.59 -12.90 13.21
CA TRP A 164 6.57 -12.31 14.10
C TRP A 164 7.56 -11.45 13.32
N ILE A 165 7.93 -10.33 13.89
CA ILE A 165 9.06 -9.52 13.45
C ILE A 165 10.13 -9.60 14.52
N THR A 166 11.30 -10.06 14.12
CA THR A 166 12.43 -10.30 15.01
C THR A 166 13.63 -9.45 14.63
N LEU A 167 14.52 -9.20 15.57
CA LEU A 167 15.83 -8.60 15.30
C LEU A 167 16.85 -9.74 15.17
N GLU A 168 17.38 -9.92 13.96
CA GLU A 168 18.29 -10.99 13.59
C GLU A 168 19.74 -10.46 13.53
N ILE A 169 20.62 -11.05 14.32
CA ILE A 169 22.07 -10.80 14.30
C ILE A 169 22.71 -11.71 13.25
N THR A 170 22.23 -12.95 13.18
CA THR A 170 22.70 -13.96 12.21
C THR A 170 21.74 -14.02 11.02
N LYS A 171 22.25 -13.89 9.82
CA LYS A 171 21.43 -14.03 8.60
C LYS A 171 21.20 -15.50 8.25
N ASN A 172 19.99 -15.77 7.74
CA ASN A 172 19.59 -17.09 7.25
C ASN A 172 19.63 -18.18 8.34
N ASP A 173 19.41 -17.79 9.57
CA ASP A 173 19.20 -18.73 10.65
C ASP A 173 17.83 -19.44 10.47
N THR A 174 17.72 -20.61 11.04
CA THR A 174 16.49 -21.41 11.08
C THR A 174 15.65 -21.14 12.32
N LYS A 175 16.11 -20.27 13.20
CA LYS A 175 15.45 -19.93 14.47
C LYS A 175 15.35 -18.42 14.63
N PRO A 176 14.17 -17.90 14.98
CA PRO A 176 14.01 -16.50 15.32
C PRO A 176 14.84 -16.16 16.57
N GLU A 177 15.56 -15.03 16.51
CA GLU A 177 16.42 -14.60 17.63
C GLU A 177 15.62 -13.74 18.63
N LYS A 178 15.60 -12.41 18.45
CA LYS A 178 14.92 -11.52 19.39
C LYS A 178 13.58 -11.06 18.83
N HIS A 179 12.48 -11.48 19.44
CA HIS A 179 11.14 -11.03 19.09
C HIS A 179 10.95 -9.54 19.39
N ILE A 180 10.47 -8.78 18.45
CA ILE A 180 10.19 -7.35 18.55
C ILE A 180 8.70 -7.07 18.43
N LEU A 181 8.05 -7.55 17.38
CA LEU A 181 6.61 -7.43 17.19
C LEU A 181 6.00 -8.81 16.95
N GLU A 182 4.78 -9.00 17.44
CA GLU A 182 3.97 -10.21 17.20
C GLU A 182 2.55 -9.82 16.83
N GLY A 183 1.92 -10.62 15.97
CA GLY A 183 0.53 -10.47 15.56
C GLY A 183 -0.12 -11.78 15.16
N ASN A 184 -1.46 -11.81 15.25
CA ASN A 184 -2.28 -12.94 14.82
C ASN A 184 -3.27 -12.45 13.76
N TRP A 185 -3.63 -13.38 12.84
CA TRP A 185 -4.64 -13.13 11.78
C TRP A 185 -6.06 -13.37 12.28
#